data_d80da5f3862c78e7ffc81526b1be0fdb
#
_entry.id   d80da5f3862c78e7ffc81526b1be0fdb
#
_cell.length_a   1.000
_cell.length_b   1.000
_cell.length_c   1.000
_cell.angle_alpha   90.00
_cell.angle_beta   90.00
_cell.angle_gamma   90.00
#
_symmetry.space_group_name_H-M   'P 1'
#
loop_
_entity.id
_entity.type
_entity.pdbx_description
1 polymer ?
#
loop_
_entity_poly.entity_id
_entity_poly.type
_entity_poly.pdbx_seq_one_letter_code
_entity_poly.pdbx_strand_id
1 'polypeptide(L)' 'MDEEAFNISIRKFLKMVGINSQREIERAVAKAIETRAITDKDGPFPITMTLRSEALGIDETFDGDIDLVARR' A
#
# COMPACT_ATOMS: atom_id res chain seq x y z
N MET A 1 9.44 -4.64 28.75
CA MET A 1 9.45 -4.19 27.36
C MET A 1 9.83 -2.72 27.31
N ASP A 2 10.68 -2.35 26.37
CA ASP A 2 11.00 -0.94 26.12
C ASP A 2 9.95 -0.38 25.12
N GLU A 3 9.00 0.38 25.64
CA GLU A 3 7.89 0.91 24.84
C GLU A 3 8.37 1.91 23.78
N GLU A 4 9.41 2.67 24.05
CA GLU A 4 9.96 3.61 23.07
C GLU A 4 10.58 2.86 21.90
N ALA A 5 11.40 1.85 22.16
CA ALA A 5 12.01 1.01 21.12
C ALA A 5 10.92 0.30 20.31
N PHE A 6 9.88 -0.16 20.96
CA PHE A 6 8.74 -0.81 20.30
C PHE A 6 8.05 0.15 19.33
N ASN A 7 7.70 1.34 19.79
CA ASN A 7 7.02 2.34 18.95
C ASN A 7 7.90 2.79 17.78
N ILE A 8 9.19 2.98 18.01
CA ILE A 8 10.13 3.36 16.96
C ILE A 8 10.21 2.27 15.88
N SER A 9 10.29 1.00 16.32
CA SER A 9 10.36 -0.12 15.36
C SER A 9 9.10 -0.24 14.50
N ILE A 10 7.92 0.00 15.09
CA ILE A 10 6.66 0.00 14.33
C ILE A 10 6.68 1.10 13.28
N ARG A 11 7.02 2.32 13.67
CA ARG A 11 7.06 3.45 12.74
C ARG A 11 8.06 3.25 11.62
N LYS A 12 9.22 2.72 11.95
CA LYS A 12 10.26 2.43 10.96
C LYS A 12 9.78 1.42 9.94
N PHE A 13 9.13 0.35 10.40
CA PHE A 13 8.57 -0.67 9.52
C PHE A 13 7.49 -0.08 8.61
N LEU A 14 6.52 0.64 9.18
CA LEU A 14 5.42 1.21 8.43
C LEU A 14 5.89 2.26 7.42
N LYS A 15 6.90 3.04 7.78
CA LYS A 15 7.49 4.01 6.84
C LYS A 15 8.12 3.30 5.64
N MET A 16 8.87 2.25 5.89
CA MET A 16 9.49 1.45 4.84
C MET A 16 8.44 0.83 3.93
N VAL A 17 7.40 0.22 4.52
CA VAL A 17 6.30 -0.39 3.76
C VAL A 17 5.56 0.66 2.94
N GLY A 18 5.26 1.82 3.54
CA GLY A 18 4.56 2.91 2.85
C GLY A 18 5.33 3.44 1.65
N ILE A 19 6.62 3.71 1.83
CA ILE A 19 7.46 4.23 0.74
C ILE A 19 7.58 3.21 -0.40
N ASN A 20 7.85 1.96 -0.07
CA ASN A 20 8.03 0.92 -1.09
C ASN A 20 6.71 0.58 -1.78
N SER A 21 5.61 0.53 -1.02
CA SER A 21 4.29 0.27 -1.58
C SER A 21 3.87 1.37 -2.53
N GLN A 22 4.12 2.62 -2.19
CA GLN A 22 3.81 3.76 -3.06
C GLN A 22 4.54 3.64 -4.39
N ARG A 23 5.82 3.30 -4.36
CA ARG A 23 6.61 3.12 -5.58
C ARG A 23 6.05 1.99 -6.46
N GLU A 24 5.67 0.89 -5.84
CA GLU A 24 5.10 -0.24 -6.58
C GLU A 24 3.77 0.14 -7.24
N ILE A 25 2.92 0.87 -6.54
CA ILE A 25 1.64 1.34 -7.08
C ILE A 25 1.89 2.30 -8.24
N GLU A 26 2.79 3.27 -8.07
CA GLU A 26 3.12 4.24 -9.12
C GLU A 26 3.63 3.56 -10.38
N ARG A 27 4.54 2.59 -10.22
CA ARG A 27 5.09 1.84 -11.35
C ARG A 27 4.04 1.00 -12.05
N ALA A 28 3.18 0.33 -11.29
CA ALA A 28 2.13 -0.51 -11.85
C ALA A 28 1.12 0.31 -12.65
N VAL A 29 0.71 1.46 -12.13
CA VAL A 29 -0.22 2.36 -12.81
C VAL A 29 0.41 2.92 -14.08
N ALA A 30 1.66 3.40 -14.00
CA ALA A 30 2.37 3.94 -15.16
C ALA A 30 2.49 2.89 -16.28
N LYS A 31 2.85 1.66 -15.92
CA LYS A 31 2.95 0.57 -16.87
C LYS A 31 1.61 0.22 -17.50
N ALA A 32 0.55 0.18 -16.70
CA ALA A 32 -0.79 -0.15 -17.19
C ALA A 32 -1.30 0.91 -18.17
N ILE A 33 -1.01 2.19 -17.93
CA ILE A 33 -1.35 3.28 -18.84
C ILE A 33 -0.52 3.18 -20.13
N GLU A 34 0.78 2.94 -19.99
CA GLU A 34 1.70 2.80 -21.13
C GLU A 34 1.29 1.66 -22.06
N THR A 35 0.89 0.53 -21.50
CA THR A 35 0.45 -0.63 -22.28
C THR A 35 -1.00 -0.54 -22.71
N ARG A 36 -1.70 0.53 -22.33
CA ARG A 36 -3.13 0.78 -22.63
C ARG A 36 -4.07 -0.25 -22.00
N ALA A 37 -3.63 -0.91 -20.94
CA ALA A 37 -4.51 -1.78 -20.15
C ALA A 37 -5.55 -0.95 -19.40
N ILE A 38 -5.18 0.28 -19.00
CA ILE A 38 -6.08 1.26 -18.39
C ILE A 38 -5.82 2.63 -19.01
N THR A 39 -6.75 3.58 -18.77
CA THR A 39 -6.54 4.98 -19.11
C THR A 39 -6.28 5.79 -17.84
N ASP A 40 -5.77 7.02 -18.00
CA ASP A 40 -5.49 7.90 -16.87
C ASP A 40 -6.76 8.45 -16.19
N LYS A 41 -7.93 8.06 -16.65
CA LYS A 41 -9.24 8.47 -16.09
C LYS A 41 -10.01 7.30 -15.49
N ASP A 42 -9.48 6.10 -15.63
CA ASP A 42 -10.13 4.90 -15.08
C ASP A 42 -9.98 4.85 -13.55
N GLY A 43 -10.68 3.95 -12.97
CA GLY A 43 -10.69 3.75 -11.52
C GLY A 43 -12.04 4.04 -10.91
N PRO A 44 -12.15 4.00 -9.57
CA PRO A 44 -11.07 3.62 -8.67
C PRO A 44 -10.67 2.15 -8.81
N PHE A 45 -9.43 1.85 -8.45
CA PHE A 45 -8.92 0.48 -8.49
C PHE A 45 -8.84 -0.09 -7.09
N PRO A 46 -9.42 -1.26 -6.83
CA PRO A 46 -9.30 -1.87 -5.51
C PRO A 46 -7.87 -2.33 -5.26
N ILE A 47 -7.43 -2.20 -4.02
CA ILE A 47 -6.11 -2.64 -3.61
C ILE A 47 -6.20 -3.25 -2.22
N THR A 48 -5.40 -4.28 -1.97
CA THR A 48 -5.35 -4.92 -0.66
C THR A 48 -3.92 -5.00 -0.17
N MET A 49 -3.75 -4.94 1.14
CA MET A 49 -2.46 -5.16 1.78
C MET A 49 -2.65 -6.14 2.93
N THR A 50 -1.80 -7.15 3.00
CA THR A 50 -1.85 -8.13 4.06
C THR A 50 -0.70 -7.91 5.04
N LEU A 51 -1.04 -7.83 6.32
CA LEU A 51 -0.10 -7.77 7.42
C LEU A 51 -0.09 -9.13 8.09
N ARG A 52 1.06 -9.79 8.05
CA ARG A 52 1.16 -11.13 8.60
C ARG A 52 2.38 -11.27 9.49
N SER A 53 2.18 -11.87 10.65
CA SER A 53 3.25 -12.29 11.55
C SER A 53 2.79 -13.54 12.28
N GLU A 54 3.42 -14.66 11.99
CA GLU A 54 3.10 -15.92 12.66
C GLU A 54 3.40 -15.83 14.15
N ALA A 55 4.56 -15.28 14.49
CA ALA A 55 4.99 -15.17 15.89
C ALA A 55 4.07 -14.31 16.75
N LEU A 56 3.42 -13.30 16.14
CA LEU A 56 2.53 -12.39 16.84
C LEU A 56 1.06 -12.74 16.65
N GLY A 57 0.76 -13.79 15.89
CA GLY A 57 -0.62 -14.17 15.62
C GLY A 57 -1.40 -13.16 14.79
N ILE A 58 -0.72 -12.43 13.93
CA ILE A 58 -1.35 -11.41 13.08
C ILE A 58 -1.57 -11.98 11.68
N ASP A 59 -2.78 -11.82 11.15
CA ASP A 59 -3.11 -12.09 9.75
C ASP A 59 -4.29 -11.20 9.39
N GLU A 60 -3.98 -9.97 9.00
CA GLU A 60 -4.98 -8.94 8.71
C GLU A 60 -4.82 -8.41 7.29
N THR A 61 -5.95 -8.19 6.63
CA THR A 61 -5.99 -7.62 5.29
C THR A 61 -6.66 -6.25 5.34
N PHE A 62 -6.02 -5.28 4.72
CA PHE A 62 -6.53 -3.92 4.64
C PHE A 62 -6.93 -3.64 3.20
N ASP A 63 -8.16 -3.21 2.99
CA ASP A 63 -8.70 -2.90 1.67
C ASP A 63 -8.81 -1.41 1.47
N GLY A 64 -8.53 -0.97 0.27
CA GLY A 64 -8.66 0.43 -0.11
C GLY A 64 -8.85 0.59 -1.61
N ASP A 65 -8.88 1.82 -2.03
CA ASP A 65 -9.03 2.18 -3.45
C ASP A 65 -7.95 3.16 -3.86
N ILE A 66 -7.48 3.01 -5.08
CA ILE A 66 -6.56 3.96 -5.71
C ILE A 66 -7.34 4.75 -6.75
N ASP A 67 -7.35 6.06 -6.60
CA ASP A 67 -7.99 6.99 -7.52
C ASP A 67 -6.93 7.60 -8.45
N LEU A 68 -7.22 7.65 -9.74
CA LEU A 68 -6.37 8.34 -10.72
C LEU A 68 -6.85 9.77 -10.97
N VAL A 69 -8.10 10.06 -10.59
CA VAL A 69 -8.71 11.39 -10.72
C VAL A 69 -9.38 11.76 -9.41
N ALA A 70 -9.60 13.06 -9.21
CA ALA A 70 -10.26 13.51 -8.00
C ALA A 70 -11.71 13.02 -7.96
N ARG A 71 -12.14 12.50 -6.83
CA ARG A 71 -13.54 12.17 -6.57
C ARG A 71 -14.23 13.34 -5.89
N ARG A 72 -15.54 13.47 -6.13
CA ARG A 72 -16.40 14.44 -5.48
C ARG A 72 -17.48 13.77 -4.67
#